data_f62ceb701e1849c6a96e51fa44dda121
#
_entry.id   f62ceb701e1849c6a96e51fa44dda121
#
_cell.length_a   1.000
_cell.length_b   1.000
_cell.length_c   1.000
_cell.angle_alpha   90.00
_cell.angle_beta   90.00
_cell.angle_gamma   90.00
#
_symmetry.space_group_name_H-M   'P 1'
#
loop_
_entity.id
_entity.type
_entity.pdbx_description
1 polymer ?
#
loop_
_entity_poly.entity_id
_entity_poly.type
_entity_poly.pdbx_seq_one_letter_code
_entity_poly.pdbx_strand_id
1 'polypeptide(L)'
;MGRRPQENPALDMTPMIDVVFELIIFFVVTIKQEDLFTKLNVNRPAPASSSSSSDSEDITVTIEIGRRFDKSAQGVIIYNKREVLRKELDTNLRDVARTSKKTPIIVKCATDSPHKALVDVLDICYKNELYSVSVFTL
;
A
#
# COMPACT_ATOMS: atom_id res chain seq x y z
N MET A 1 -56.51 12.41 -59.96
CA MET A 1 -55.83 11.46 -59.12
C MET A 1 -54.52 12.04 -58.64
N GLY A 2 -54.50 12.65 -57.45
CA GLY A 2 -53.33 13.31 -56.89
C GLY A 2 -52.42 12.30 -56.30
N ARG A 3 -51.18 12.18 -56.76
CA ARG A 3 -50.11 11.46 -56.13
C ARG A 3 -49.70 12.21 -54.88
N ARG A 4 -49.91 11.60 -53.66
CA ARG A 4 -49.34 12.09 -52.42
C ARG A 4 -47.82 11.96 -52.49
N PRO A 5 -47.07 13.00 -52.14
CA PRO A 5 -45.62 12.88 -52.00
C PRO A 5 -45.33 11.92 -50.85
N GLN A 6 -44.56 10.88 -51.10
CA GLN A 6 -43.99 10.06 -50.04
C GLN A 6 -42.95 10.91 -49.28
N GLU A 7 -43.32 11.32 -48.10
CA GLU A 7 -42.34 11.82 -47.13
C GLU A 7 -41.41 10.66 -46.80
N ASN A 8 -40.16 10.76 -47.27
CA ASN A 8 -39.12 9.89 -46.77
C ASN A 8 -38.96 10.18 -45.28
N PRO A 9 -39.14 9.21 -44.40
CA PRO A 9 -38.82 9.39 -43.00
C PRO A 9 -37.32 9.68 -42.95
N ALA A 10 -36.97 10.95 -42.73
CA ALA A 10 -35.62 11.31 -42.38
C ALA A 10 -35.26 10.47 -41.15
N LEU A 11 -34.31 9.58 -41.34
CA LEU A 11 -33.81 8.76 -40.23
C LEU A 11 -33.20 9.74 -39.21
N ASP A 12 -33.97 10.00 -38.17
CA ASP A 12 -33.55 10.89 -37.11
C ASP A 12 -32.42 10.17 -36.34
N MET A 13 -31.17 10.56 -36.62
CA MET A 13 -30.00 9.96 -35.97
C MET A 13 -29.74 10.52 -34.57
N THR A 14 -30.51 11.51 -34.16
CA THR A 14 -30.37 12.16 -32.86
C THR A 14 -30.53 11.21 -31.69
N PRO A 15 -31.53 10.27 -31.64
CA PRO A 15 -31.65 9.32 -30.55
C PRO A 15 -30.47 8.33 -30.46
N MET A 16 -29.86 7.96 -31.58
CA MET A 16 -28.72 7.05 -31.61
C MET A 16 -27.46 7.71 -31.08
N ILE A 17 -27.24 8.97 -31.37
CA ILE A 17 -26.10 9.75 -30.86
C ILE A 17 -26.24 9.93 -29.33
N ASP A 18 -27.45 10.20 -28.87
CA ASP A 18 -27.73 10.37 -27.43
C ASP A 18 -27.44 9.11 -26.65
N VAL A 19 -27.90 7.94 -27.11
CA VAL A 19 -27.61 6.65 -26.47
C VAL A 19 -26.12 6.36 -26.42
N VAL A 20 -25.36 6.62 -27.49
CA VAL A 20 -23.91 6.44 -27.53
C VAL A 20 -23.23 7.40 -26.56
N PHE A 21 -23.66 8.64 -26.48
CA PHE A 21 -23.13 9.65 -25.58
C PHE A 21 -23.39 9.27 -24.10
N GLU A 22 -24.59 8.82 -23.80
CA GLU A 22 -24.96 8.36 -22.46
C GLU A 22 -24.14 7.13 -22.03
N LEU A 23 -23.91 6.18 -22.96
CA LEU A 23 -23.02 5.04 -22.69
C LEU A 23 -21.58 5.48 -22.41
N ILE A 24 -21.06 6.44 -23.15
CA ILE A 24 -19.71 6.97 -22.94
C ILE A 24 -19.60 7.64 -21.57
N ILE A 25 -20.57 8.46 -21.17
CA ILE A 25 -20.62 9.08 -19.86
C ILE A 25 -20.68 8.01 -18.76
N PHE A 26 -21.53 7.00 -18.95
CA PHE A 26 -21.65 5.89 -18.02
C PHE A 26 -20.30 5.18 -17.83
N PHE A 27 -19.59 4.86 -18.90
CA PHE A 27 -18.26 4.25 -18.83
C PHE A 27 -17.23 5.16 -18.17
N VAL A 28 -17.22 6.44 -18.48
CA VAL A 28 -16.30 7.41 -17.86
C VAL A 28 -16.53 7.51 -16.37
N VAL A 29 -17.77 7.52 -15.91
CA VAL A 29 -18.11 7.60 -14.48
C VAL A 29 -17.91 6.27 -13.76
N THR A 30 -18.13 5.13 -14.45
CA THR A 30 -17.97 3.79 -13.84
C THR A 30 -16.56 3.24 -13.96
N ILE A 31 -15.67 3.81 -14.77
CA ILE A 31 -14.24 3.52 -14.69
C ILE A 31 -13.78 3.97 -13.30
N LYS A 32 -13.81 3.01 -12.37
CA LYS A 32 -13.29 3.22 -11.02
C LYS A 32 -11.82 3.61 -11.13
N GLN A 33 -11.48 4.71 -10.49
CA GLN A 33 -10.09 5.20 -10.42
C GLN A 33 -9.21 4.30 -9.51
N GLU A 34 -9.58 3.05 -9.32
CA GLU A 34 -8.80 2.10 -8.51
C GLU A 34 -7.41 1.86 -9.11
N ASP A 35 -7.27 1.95 -10.43
CA ASP A 35 -6.00 1.70 -11.11
C ASP A 35 -4.96 2.81 -10.95
N LEU A 36 -5.35 4.03 -10.59
CA LEU A 36 -4.41 5.12 -10.35
C LEU A 36 -3.66 4.97 -9.01
N PHE A 37 -4.29 4.32 -8.02
CA PHE A 37 -3.66 4.04 -6.73
C PHE A 37 -2.81 2.77 -6.75
N THR A 38 -3.06 1.86 -7.69
CA THR A 38 -2.27 0.63 -7.86
C THR A 38 -0.91 0.91 -8.50
N LYS A 39 -0.79 2.00 -9.28
CA LYS A 39 0.51 2.42 -9.86
C LYS A 39 1.35 3.30 -8.94
N LEU A 40 0.77 3.92 -7.93
CA LEU A 40 1.50 4.25 -6.75
C LEU A 40 1.82 2.91 -6.07
N ASN A 41 3.02 2.41 -6.27
CA ASN A 41 3.59 1.29 -5.54
C ASN A 41 3.75 1.67 -4.07
N VAL A 42 2.67 2.12 -3.48
CA VAL A 42 2.49 2.05 -2.05
C VAL A 42 2.20 0.58 -1.81
N ASN A 43 3.26 -0.19 -1.55
CA ASN A 43 3.14 -1.49 -0.93
C ASN A 43 2.43 -1.27 0.41
N ARG A 44 1.11 -1.11 0.32
CA ARG A 44 0.25 -1.14 1.48
C ARG A 44 0.09 -2.61 1.81
N PRO A 45 0.75 -3.13 2.85
CA PRO A 45 0.50 -4.49 3.27
C PRO A 45 -0.99 -4.57 3.60
N ALA A 46 -1.69 -5.44 2.90
CA ALA A 46 -3.05 -5.77 3.25
C ALA A 46 -3.08 -6.21 4.72
N PRO A 47 -4.09 -5.81 5.51
CA PRO A 47 -4.29 -6.41 6.81
C PRO A 47 -4.36 -7.92 6.58
N ALA A 48 -3.51 -8.66 7.26
CA ALA A 48 -3.40 -10.09 7.11
C ALA A 48 -4.73 -10.77 7.45
N SER A 49 -5.56 -10.96 6.43
CA SER A 49 -6.57 -11.99 6.40
C SER A 49 -5.93 -13.17 5.67
N SER A 50 -5.66 -14.19 6.43
CA SER A 50 -5.23 -15.51 6.03
C SER A 50 -5.89 -15.97 4.73
N SER A 51 -5.12 -16.16 3.67
CA SER A 51 -5.28 -17.26 2.72
C SER A 51 -4.12 -17.30 1.72
N SER A 52 -3.29 -18.28 1.90
CA SER A 52 -2.69 -19.24 0.96
C SER A 52 -2.17 -18.77 -0.39
N SER A 53 -0.91 -19.10 -0.57
CA SER A 53 -0.27 -19.63 -1.77
C SER A 53 0.15 -18.67 -2.88
N SER A 54 1.42 -18.38 -2.86
CA SER A 54 2.33 -18.77 -3.95
C SER A 54 3.77 -18.50 -3.54
N ASP A 55 4.59 -19.52 -3.72
CA ASP A 55 6.00 -19.60 -3.45
C ASP A 55 6.80 -18.47 -4.11
N SER A 56 7.06 -17.48 -3.33
CA SER A 56 8.29 -16.71 -3.26
C SER A 56 8.39 -16.29 -1.81
N GLU A 57 9.32 -16.87 -1.07
CA GLU A 57 9.66 -16.46 0.29
C GLU A 57 10.23 -15.05 0.24
N ASP A 58 9.36 -14.06 0.00
CA ASP A 58 9.69 -12.67 0.28
C ASP A 58 9.80 -12.55 1.80
N ILE A 59 11.03 -12.67 2.27
CA ILE A 59 11.37 -12.51 3.69
C ILE A 59 10.96 -11.10 4.09
N THR A 60 9.73 -10.95 4.57
CA THR A 60 9.23 -9.67 5.06
C THR A 60 9.63 -9.51 6.52
N VAL A 61 10.37 -8.46 6.81
CA VAL A 61 10.78 -8.13 8.17
C VAL A 61 9.76 -7.21 8.81
N THR A 62 9.19 -7.61 9.95
CA THR A 62 8.24 -6.80 10.71
C THR A 62 8.90 -6.27 11.97
N ILE A 63 8.87 -4.95 12.15
CA ILE A 63 9.36 -4.26 13.35
C ILE A 63 8.17 -3.54 13.98
N GLU A 64 7.85 -3.85 15.22
CA GLU A 64 6.79 -3.17 15.96
C GLU A 64 7.42 -2.30 17.05
N ILE A 65 6.94 -1.06 17.15
CA ILE A 65 7.40 -0.10 18.15
C ILE A 65 6.24 0.18 19.10
N GLY A 66 6.41 -0.24 20.34
CA GLY A 66 5.44 -0.02 21.41
C GLY A 66 5.99 0.88 22.51
N ARG A 67 5.12 1.28 23.43
CA ARG A 67 5.50 1.97 24.67
C ARG A 67 5.64 0.95 25.78
N ARG A 68 6.76 0.99 26.49
CA ARG A 68 6.90 0.23 27.71
C ARG A 68 6.07 0.90 28.80
N PHE A 69 5.34 0.11 29.60
CA PHE A 69 4.59 0.61 30.76
C PHE A 69 5.48 1.21 31.85
N ASP A 70 6.77 0.98 31.76
CA ASP A 70 7.75 1.54 32.68
C ASP A 70 8.15 2.96 32.21
N LYS A 71 8.25 3.89 33.15
CA LYS A 71 8.45 5.36 32.94
C LYS A 71 9.72 5.77 32.18
N SER A 72 10.48 4.82 31.64
CA SER A 72 11.60 5.12 30.75
C SER A 72 11.08 5.51 29.37
N ALA A 73 11.45 6.69 28.89
CA ALA A 73 11.06 7.25 27.60
C ALA A 73 11.60 6.47 26.37
N GLN A 74 12.05 5.23 26.57
CA GLN A 74 12.56 4.34 25.54
C GLN A 74 11.44 3.41 25.09
N GLY A 75 11.06 3.51 23.82
CA GLY A 75 10.11 2.59 23.21
C GLY A 75 10.64 1.15 23.21
N VAL A 76 9.73 0.19 23.28
CA VAL A 76 10.05 -1.22 23.08
C VAL A 76 10.08 -1.51 21.61
N ILE A 77 11.16 -2.12 21.13
CA ILE A 77 11.32 -2.55 19.75
C ILE A 77 11.12 -4.05 19.70
N ILE A 78 10.14 -4.48 18.91
CA ILE A 78 9.81 -5.88 18.69
C ILE A 78 10.16 -6.24 17.24
N TYR A 79 11.13 -7.11 17.06
CA TYR A 79 11.56 -7.61 15.77
C TYR A 79 11.01 -9.04 15.57
N ASN A 80 10.19 -9.26 14.54
CA ASN A 80 9.58 -10.56 14.25
C ASN A 80 8.96 -11.22 15.50
N LYS A 81 8.15 -10.46 16.25
CA LYS A 81 7.48 -10.91 17.50
C LYS A 81 8.41 -11.18 18.70
N ARG A 82 9.67 -10.79 18.64
CA ARG A 82 10.62 -10.89 19.74
C ARG A 82 11.11 -9.51 20.15
N GLU A 83 11.07 -9.19 21.44
CA GLU A 83 11.65 -7.95 21.98
C GLU A 83 13.16 -7.98 21.78
N VAL A 84 13.71 -6.93 21.16
CA VAL A 84 15.13 -6.80 20.86
C VAL A 84 15.67 -5.47 21.33
N LEU A 85 16.92 -5.46 21.75
CA LEU A 85 17.62 -4.23 22.04
C LEU A 85 18.03 -3.54 20.71
N ARG A 86 18.21 -2.22 20.78
CA ARG A 86 18.67 -1.42 19.63
C ARG A 86 19.95 -1.96 18.97
N LYS A 87 20.89 -2.48 19.77
CA LYS A 87 22.13 -3.08 19.25
C LYS A 87 21.87 -4.40 18.51
N GLU A 88 20.98 -5.21 19.03
CA GLU A 88 20.58 -6.49 18.41
C GLU A 88 19.81 -6.24 17.12
N LEU A 89 18.96 -5.20 17.08
CA LEU A 89 18.27 -4.79 15.88
C LEU A 89 19.26 -4.41 14.76
N ASP A 90 20.29 -3.62 15.07
CA ASP A 90 21.33 -3.24 14.09
C ASP A 90 22.04 -4.47 13.52
N THR A 91 22.35 -5.45 14.37
CA THR A 91 22.97 -6.71 13.93
C THR A 91 22.04 -7.52 13.03
N ASN A 92 20.80 -7.70 13.43
CA ASN A 92 19.80 -8.46 12.66
C ASN A 92 19.51 -7.80 11.31
N LEU A 93 19.37 -6.47 11.26
CA LEU A 93 19.15 -5.75 10.01
C LEU A 93 20.38 -5.77 9.11
N ARG A 94 21.57 -5.79 9.67
CA ARG A 94 22.81 -5.95 8.90
C ARG A 94 22.87 -7.33 8.22
N ASP A 95 22.44 -8.37 8.91
CA ASP A 95 22.41 -9.72 8.34
C ASP A 95 21.34 -9.83 7.24
N VAL A 96 20.18 -9.21 7.43
CA VAL A 96 19.16 -9.08 6.38
C VAL A 96 19.71 -8.32 5.16
N ALA A 97 20.40 -7.20 5.37
CA ALA A 97 20.99 -6.41 4.30
C ALA A 97 22.07 -7.15 3.49
N ARG A 98 22.77 -8.08 4.15
CA ARG A 98 23.74 -8.96 3.47
C ARG A 98 23.07 -9.96 2.55
N THR A 99 21.88 -10.44 2.94
CA THR A 99 21.12 -11.40 2.14
C THR A 99 20.39 -10.71 0.99
N SER A 100 19.70 -9.61 1.26
CA SER A 100 18.99 -8.83 0.24
C SER A 100 18.76 -7.39 0.69
N LYS A 101 19.27 -6.42 -0.08
CA LYS A 101 19.05 -4.99 0.16
C LYS A 101 17.64 -4.52 -0.20
N LYS A 102 16.87 -5.34 -0.92
CA LYS A 102 15.49 -5.04 -1.36
C LYS A 102 14.44 -5.65 -0.45
N THR A 103 14.82 -6.29 0.66
CA THR A 103 13.88 -6.90 1.58
C THR A 103 12.90 -5.85 2.11
N PRO A 104 11.58 -6.06 1.96
CA PRO A 104 10.58 -5.14 2.48
C PRO A 104 10.57 -5.17 4.00
N ILE A 105 10.71 -4.01 4.62
CA ILE A 105 10.65 -3.83 6.08
C ILE A 105 9.35 -3.10 6.41
N ILE A 106 8.57 -3.69 7.29
CA ILE A 106 7.33 -3.11 7.80
C ILE A 106 7.55 -2.62 9.21
N VAL A 107 7.45 -1.32 9.44
CA VAL A 107 7.53 -0.72 10.76
C VAL A 107 6.12 -0.36 11.23
N LYS A 108 5.65 -0.98 12.28
CA LYS A 108 4.36 -0.71 12.91
C LYS A 108 4.58 0.09 14.18
N CYS A 109 4.01 1.28 14.25
CA CYS A 109 4.10 2.16 15.41
C CYS A 109 2.77 2.15 16.15
N ALA A 110 2.79 1.87 17.45
CA ALA A 110 1.62 2.11 18.29
C ALA A 110 1.40 3.62 18.44
N THR A 111 0.16 4.05 18.58
CA THR A 111 -0.22 5.47 18.72
C THR A 111 0.55 6.17 19.86
N ASP A 112 0.85 5.42 20.93
CA ASP A 112 1.59 5.91 22.10
C ASP A 112 3.11 5.73 22.01
N SER A 113 3.63 5.30 20.85
CA SER A 113 5.07 5.05 20.70
C SER A 113 5.85 6.37 20.66
N PRO A 114 7.02 6.46 21.34
CA PRO A 114 7.84 7.66 21.29
C PRO A 114 8.44 7.83 19.89
N HIS A 115 8.27 9.02 19.31
CA HIS A 115 8.83 9.37 18.00
C HIS A 115 10.33 9.10 17.89
N LYS A 116 11.05 9.26 19.01
CA LYS A 116 12.49 8.96 19.05
C LYS A 116 12.79 7.52 18.69
N ALA A 117 11.97 6.57 19.15
CA ALA A 117 12.18 5.15 18.84
C ALA A 117 11.97 4.86 17.35
N LEU A 118 10.99 5.52 16.72
CA LEU A 118 10.78 5.42 15.28
C LEU A 118 11.97 5.96 14.49
N VAL A 119 12.44 7.15 14.83
CA VAL A 119 13.62 7.76 14.18
C VAL A 119 14.84 6.87 14.33
N ASP A 120 15.06 6.33 15.52
CA ASP A 120 16.18 5.41 15.81
C ASP A 120 16.13 4.15 14.94
N VAL A 121 14.95 3.57 14.74
CA VAL A 121 14.75 2.40 13.87
C VAL A 121 15.01 2.76 12.40
N LEU A 122 14.49 3.90 11.94
CA LEU A 122 14.71 4.37 10.57
C LEU A 122 16.19 4.66 10.30
N ASP A 123 16.90 5.26 11.25
CA ASP A 123 18.33 5.51 11.14
C ASP A 123 19.14 4.20 10.99
N ILE A 124 18.75 3.15 11.75
CA ILE A 124 19.40 1.86 11.64
C ILE A 124 19.11 1.22 10.28
N CYS A 125 17.87 1.30 9.77
CA CYS A 125 17.54 0.81 8.43
C CYS A 125 18.36 1.54 7.36
N TYR A 126 18.44 2.88 7.44
CA TYR A 126 19.16 3.70 6.49
C TYR A 126 20.66 3.43 6.52
N LYS A 127 21.24 3.28 7.70
CA LYS A 127 22.65 2.93 7.91
C LYS A 127 23.03 1.59 7.27
N ASN A 128 22.11 0.64 7.25
CA ASN A 128 22.29 -0.66 6.63
C ASN A 128 21.85 -0.71 5.15
N GLU A 129 21.61 0.45 4.51
CA GLU A 129 21.19 0.58 3.11
C GLU A 129 19.88 -0.15 2.77
N LEU A 130 18.99 -0.29 3.73
CA LEU A 130 17.66 -0.86 3.56
C LEU A 130 16.65 0.26 3.30
N TYR A 131 16.32 0.50 2.03
CA TYR A 131 15.46 1.63 1.62
C TYR A 131 14.00 1.23 1.44
N SER A 132 13.70 -0.07 1.41
CA SER A 132 12.34 -0.58 1.23
C SER A 132 11.58 -0.63 2.57
N VAL A 133 11.41 0.53 3.21
CA VAL A 133 10.77 0.64 4.53
C VAL A 133 9.38 1.25 4.39
N SER A 134 8.37 0.56 4.94
CA SER A 134 6.99 1.03 5.04
C SER A 134 6.61 1.25 6.49
N VAL A 135 6.09 2.43 6.82
CA VAL A 135 5.70 2.78 8.20
C VAL A 135 4.18 2.82 8.32
N PHE A 136 3.65 2.15 9.34
CA PHE A 136 2.23 2.12 9.67
C PHE A 136 2.00 2.54 11.11
N THR A 137 0.96 3.31 11.35
CA THR A 137 0.48 3.64 12.69
C THR A 137 -0.73 2.78 12.99
N LEU A 138 -0.73 2.13 14.14
CA LEU A 138 -1.81 1.26 14.63
C LEU A 138 -2.74 2.05 15.53
#